data_2063b00a582d1a532cd5329c37d3769d
#
_entry.id   2063b00a582d1a532cd5329c37d3769d
#
_cell.length_a   1.000
_cell.length_b   1.000
_cell.length_c   1.000
_cell.angle_alpha   90.00
_cell.angle_beta   90.00
_cell.angle_gamma   90.00
#
_symmetry.space_group_name_H-M   'P 1'
#
loop_
_entity.id
_entity.type
_entity.pdbx_description
1 polymer ?
#
loop_
_entity_poly.entity_id
_entity_poly.type
_entity_poly.pdbx_seq_one_letter_code
_entity_poly.pdbx_strand_id
1 'polypeptide(L)'
;MEELNFKEEELKGFKEFNKGGYEGKILLYKPEILLKRFESFIMPFLNMDNKKYKLIEFSKMNQLENIIALPKQLVNIDNTFSGFTMKKYNAVTIDNLKDLNKNIDLFAKLFKNLDYLHNKDIIIGDVKNKNILVDNNNNPIFVDVDSMGINKFPQDHIDRGPAGSVRRIPNINKKFKSLDYKSLDKLLLLSLFVEKLADNKEPMVNKIYNSSLSKEAKEIMHEYIYSDKFNYNIDLAAVFENERTR
;
A
#
# COMPACT_ATOMS: atom_id res chain seq x y z
N MET A 1 -0.95 13.39 19.05
CA MET A 1 -0.87 13.95 17.68
C MET A 1 -1.50 15.32 17.70
N GLU A 2 -0.83 16.33 17.17
CA GLU A 2 -1.33 17.70 17.09
C GLU A 2 -2.50 17.81 16.11
N GLU A 3 -3.40 18.78 16.33
CA GLU A 3 -4.55 19.04 15.45
C GLU A 3 -4.43 20.44 14.82
N LEU A 4 -4.65 20.50 13.50
CA LEU A 4 -4.79 21.74 12.76
C LEU A 4 -6.27 22.01 12.49
N ASN A 5 -6.68 23.26 12.63
CA ASN A 5 -8.06 23.67 12.38
C ASN A 5 -8.08 24.69 11.25
N PHE A 6 -8.89 24.41 10.22
CA PHE A 6 -9.11 25.27 9.06
C PHE A 6 -10.60 25.56 8.91
N LYS A 7 -10.89 26.69 8.26
CA LYS A 7 -12.19 26.91 7.64
C LYS A 7 -12.17 26.38 6.21
N GLU A 8 -13.31 25.96 5.71
CA GLU A 8 -13.44 25.47 4.32
C GLU A 8 -12.89 26.49 3.29
N GLU A 9 -13.04 27.78 3.56
CA GLU A 9 -12.58 28.86 2.68
C GLU A 9 -11.05 28.93 2.58
N GLU A 10 -10.33 28.62 3.67
CA GLU A 10 -8.87 28.65 3.69
C GLU A 10 -8.24 27.58 2.79
N LEU A 11 -8.94 26.44 2.67
CA LEU A 11 -8.46 25.34 1.81
C LEU A 11 -8.55 25.65 0.31
N LYS A 12 -9.42 26.57 -0.10
CA LYS A 12 -9.51 27.01 -1.50
C LYS A 12 -8.22 27.62 -2.04
N GLY A 13 -7.37 28.14 -1.15
CA GLY A 13 -6.04 28.69 -1.48
C GLY A 13 -4.95 27.63 -1.65
N PHE A 14 -5.19 26.38 -1.25
CA PHE A 14 -4.17 25.32 -1.35
C PHE A 14 -4.16 24.69 -2.74
N LYS A 15 -2.95 24.61 -3.30
CA LYS A 15 -2.77 23.98 -4.61
C LYS A 15 -3.01 22.46 -4.50
N GLU A 16 -3.85 21.92 -5.39
CA GLU A 16 -3.99 20.47 -5.53
C GLU A 16 -2.67 19.88 -6.02
N PHE A 17 -2.11 18.94 -5.23
CA PHE A 17 -0.86 18.28 -5.57
C PHE A 17 -1.09 17.08 -6.49
N ASN A 18 -2.17 16.34 -6.23
CA ASN A 18 -2.59 15.19 -7.01
C ASN A 18 -4.12 15.08 -6.90
N LYS A 19 -4.78 14.64 -7.97
CA LYS A 19 -6.25 14.42 -7.99
C LYS A 19 -6.73 13.44 -6.91
N GLY A 20 -5.80 12.85 -6.15
CA GLY A 20 -6.14 11.91 -5.09
C GLY A 20 -6.83 10.64 -5.60
N GLY A 21 -7.34 9.86 -4.66
CA GLY A 21 -8.21 8.73 -4.93
C GLY A 21 -9.68 9.11 -4.73
N TYR A 22 -10.55 8.10 -4.74
CA TYR A 22 -11.99 8.27 -4.51
C TYR A 22 -12.31 8.86 -3.12
N GLU A 23 -11.47 8.59 -2.11
CA GLU A 23 -11.74 9.00 -0.72
C GLU A 23 -11.27 10.39 -0.36
N GLY A 24 -10.37 10.99 -1.13
CA GLY A 24 -9.86 12.30 -0.75
C GLY A 24 -8.93 12.93 -1.76
N LYS A 25 -8.65 14.22 -1.55
CA LYS A 25 -7.72 15.04 -2.31
C LYS A 25 -6.41 15.22 -1.57
N ILE A 26 -5.34 15.34 -2.33
CA ILE A 26 -4.02 15.66 -1.79
C ILE A 26 -3.69 17.10 -2.15
N LEU A 27 -3.53 17.93 -1.14
CA LEU A 27 -3.23 19.35 -1.25
C LEU A 27 -1.79 19.64 -0.80
N LEU A 28 -1.15 20.62 -1.40
CA LEU A 28 0.13 21.14 -0.95
C LEU A 28 -0.10 22.15 0.16
N TYR A 29 0.11 21.73 1.41
CA TYR A 29 -0.04 22.61 2.59
C TYR A 29 1.18 23.49 2.84
N LYS A 30 2.39 22.89 2.79
CA LYS A 30 3.69 23.55 2.87
C LYS A 30 4.65 22.92 1.86
N PRO A 31 5.79 23.52 1.54
CA PRO A 31 6.70 22.97 0.54
C PRO A 31 7.02 21.48 0.69
N GLU A 32 7.19 21.02 1.94
CA GLU A 32 7.55 19.62 2.27
C GLU A 32 6.42 18.85 2.97
N ILE A 33 5.19 19.40 3.01
CA ILE A 33 4.06 18.79 3.71
C ILE A 33 2.85 18.78 2.81
N LEU A 34 2.27 17.59 2.65
CA LEU A 34 1.00 17.36 1.99
C LEU A 34 -0.12 17.25 3.03
N LEU A 35 -1.31 17.66 2.65
CA LEU A 35 -2.56 17.47 3.38
C LEU A 35 -3.46 16.54 2.57
N LYS A 36 -3.81 15.40 3.13
CA LYS A 36 -4.90 14.56 2.60
C LYS A 36 -6.20 15.01 3.24
N ARG A 37 -7.11 15.53 2.42
CA ARG A 37 -8.47 15.89 2.80
C ARG A 37 -9.43 14.82 2.34
N PHE A 38 -10.25 14.28 3.23
CA PHE A 38 -11.33 13.36 2.87
C PHE A 38 -12.45 14.12 2.15
N GLU A 39 -13.05 13.50 1.15
CA GLU A 39 -14.17 14.10 0.44
C GLU A 39 -15.44 14.07 1.29
N SER A 40 -16.13 15.22 1.39
CA SER A 40 -17.30 15.39 2.26
C SER A 40 -18.44 14.42 1.92
N PHE A 41 -18.60 14.05 0.64
CA PHE A 41 -19.63 13.12 0.21
C PHE A 41 -19.37 11.66 0.61
N ILE A 42 -18.11 11.30 0.88
CA ILE A 42 -17.73 9.93 1.29
C ILE A 42 -17.67 9.77 2.81
N MET A 43 -17.41 10.86 3.54
CA MET A 43 -17.23 10.82 5.00
C MET A 43 -18.37 10.12 5.74
N PRO A 44 -19.65 10.28 5.38
CA PRO A 44 -20.75 9.57 6.06
C PRO A 44 -20.70 8.05 5.90
N PHE A 45 -19.98 7.54 4.90
CA PHE A 45 -19.83 6.11 4.63
C PHE A 45 -18.54 5.52 5.21
N LEU A 46 -17.69 6.36 5.80
CA LEU A 46 -16.44 5.97 6.43
C LEU A 46 -16.62 5.94 7.95
N ASN A 47 -15.95 5.00 8.60
CA ASN A 47 -15.82 5.04 10.05
C ASN A 47 -14.72 6.06 10.42
N MET A 48 -15.10 7.34 10.51
CA MET A 48 -14.17 8.45 10.74
C MET A 48 -13.46 8.35 12.08
N ASP A 49 -14.13 7.84 13.13
CA ASP A 49 -13.49 7.61 14.42
C ASP A 49 -12.38 6.56 14.32
N ASN A 50 -12.64 5.44 13.66
CA ASN A 50 -11.61 4.44 13.42
C ASN A 50 -10.45 5.01 12.60
N LYS A 51 -10.71 5.80 11.56
CA LYS A 51 -9.66 6.47 10.78
C LYS A 51 -8.84 7.42 11.68
N LYS A 52 -9.48 8.24 12.48
CA LYS A 52 -8.79 9.14 13.41
C LYS A 52 -7.88 8.37 14.37
N TYR A 53 -8.40 7.33 15.01
CA TYR A 53 -7.61 6.51 15.94
C TYR A 53 -6.45 5.76 15.25
N LYS A 54 -6.66 5.19 14.07
CA LYS A 54 -5.59 4.58 13.27
C LYS A 54 -4.45 5.56 13.00
N LEU A 55 -4.77 6.76 12.55
CA LEU A 55 -3.78 7.79 12.27
C LEU A 55 -2.99 8.19 13.52
N ILE A 56 -3.65 8.29 14.69
CA ILE A 56 -2.99 8.55 15.97
C ILE A 56 -2.03 7.40 16.30
N GLU A 57 -2.40 6.14 16.11
CA GLU A 57 -1.51 5.00 16.36
C GLU A 57 -0.31 5.00 15.41
N PHE A 58 -0.52 5.22 14.10
CA PHE A 58 0.57 5.33 13.14
C PHE A 58 1.53 6.47 13.46
N SER A 59 1.02 7.63 13.92
CA SER A 59 1.88 8.79 14.25
C SER A 59 2.88 8.53 15.39
N LYS A 60 2.67 7.50 16.20
CA LYS A 60 3.58 7.09 17.28
C LYS A 60 4.74 6.21 16.78
N MET A 61 4.69 5.75 15.53
CA MET A 61 5.62 4.77 14.96
C MET A 61 6.72 5.42 14.12
N ASN A 62 7.45 6.38 14.69
CA ASN A 62 8.50 7.13 13.97
C ASN A 62 9.53 6.24 13.26
N GLN A 63 9.80 5.02 13.78
CA GLN A 63 10.72 4.06 13.17
C GLN A 63 10.25 3.56 11.79
N LEU A 64 9.00 3.81 11.40
CA LEU A 64 8.44 3.43 10.10
C LEU A 64 8.47 4.55 9.06
N GLU A 65 8.99 5.75 9.37
CA GLU A 65 8.93 6.94 8.49
C GLU A 65 9.57 6.72 7.11
N ASN A 66 10.53 5.80 7.01
CA ASN A 66 11.17 5.44 5.73
C ASN A 66 10.45 4.30 4.98
N ILE A 67 9.41 3.73 5.56
CA ILE A 67 8.67 2.59 5.00
C ILE A 67 7.23 2.98 4.67
N ILE A 68 6.63 3.84 5.51
CA ILE A 68 5.24 4.30 5.39
C ILE A 68 5.20 5.83 5.42
N ALA A 69 4.33 6.43 4.64
CA ALA A 69 4.03 7.86 4.70
C ALA A 69 3.22 8.18 5.97
N LEU A 70 3.90 8.30 7.10
CA LEU A 70 3.28 8.49 8.40
C LEU A 70 2.49 9.81 8.50
N PRO A 71 1.33 9.80 9.18
CA PRO A 71 0.59 11.02 9.49
C PRO A 71 1.36 11.87 10.51
N LYS A 72 1.33 13.20 10.31
CA LYS A 72 2.02 14.16 11.20
C LYS A 72 1.06 14.89 12.12
N GLN A 73 -0.04 15.40 11.57
CA GLN A 73 -1.05 16.18 12.29
C GLN A 73 -2.43 15.77 11.78
N LEU A 74 -3.43 15.77 12.65
CA LEU A 74 -4.83 15.66 12.25
C LEU A 74 -5.31 17.00 11.70
N VAL A 75 -6.28 16.96 10.80
CA VAL A 75 -6.87 18.14 10.20
C VAL A 75 -8.38 18.15 10.48
N ASN A 76 -8.84 19.21 11.10
CA ASN A 76 -10.25 19.52 11.25
C ASN A 76 -10.63 20.66 10.29
N ILE A 77 -11.79 20.55 9.67
CA ILE A 77 -12.40 21.59 8.84
C ILE A 77 -13.73 21.92 9.47
N ASP A 78 -13.96 23.21 9.76
CA ASP A 78 -15.16 23.68 10.47
C ASP A 78 -15.49 22.82 11.72
N ASN A 79 -14.45 22.55 12.53
CA ASN A 79 -14.46 21.72 13.74
C ASN A 79 -14.76 20.22 13.53
N THR A 80 -14.75 19.73 12.28
CA THR A 80 -14.99 18.31 11.99
C THR A 80 -13.68 17.65 11.50
N PHE A 81 -13.32 16.50 12.07
CA PHE A 81 -12.16 15.73 11.57
C PHE A 81 -12.34 15.39 10.09
N SER A 82 -11.44 15.86 9.26
CA SER A 82 -11.58 15.84 7.79
C SER A 82 -10.31 15.40 7.06
N GLY A 83 -9.22 15.07 7.77
CA GLY A 83 -8.00 14.67 7.09
C GLY A 83 -6.77 14.63 7.99
N PHE A 84 -5.61 14.61 7.36
CA PHE A 84 -4.32 14.62 8.05
C PHE A 84 -3.21 15.20 7.16
N THR A 85 -2.12 15.63 7.79
CA THR A 85 -0.90 16.02 7.08
C THR A 85 0.11 14.87 7.06
N MET A 86 0.96 14.84 6.05
CA MET A 86 2.06 13.89 5.89
C MET A 86 3.25 14.54 5.18
N LYS A 87 4.42 13.91 5.26
CA LYS A 87 5.61 14.34 4.53
C LYS A 87 5.38 14.23 3.02
N LYS A 88 5.85 15.22 2.28
CA LYS A 88 5.99 15.13 0.83
C LYS A 88 7.31 14.44 0.50
N TYR A 89 7.23 13.36 -0.25
CA TYR A 89 8.40 12.62 -0.71
C TYR A 89 8.83 13.07 -2.10
N ASN A 90 10.14 13.20 -2.32
CA ASN A 90 10.70 13.32 -3.67
C ASN A 90 10.83 11.92 -4.27
N ALA A 91 9.72 11.42 -4.78
CA ALA A 91 9.57 10.03 -5.22
C ALA A 91 8.55 9.96 -6.37
N VAL A 92 8.60 8.86 -7.10
CA VAL A 92 7.63 8.54 -8.16
C VAL A 92 6.81 7.31 -7.75
N THR A 93 5.63 7.13 -8.34
CA THR A 93 4.87 5.90 -8.13
C THR A 93 5.53 4.73 -8.88
N ILE A 94 5.40 3.52 -8.36
CA ILE A 94 6.06 2.34 -8.92
C ILE A 94 5.64 2.06 -10.38
N ASP A 95 4.44 2.47 -10.81
CA ASP A 95 3.97 2.33 -12.19
C ASP A 95 4.69 3.25 -13.19
N ASN A 96 5.41 4.25 -12.72
CA ASN A 96 6.27 5.10 -13.54
C ASN A 96 7.67 4.51 -13.77
N LEU A 97 7.99 3.37 -13.13
CA LEU A 97 9.24 2.66 -13.35
C LEU A 97 9.11 1.72 -14.56
N LYS A 98 10.16 1.68 -15.37
CA LYS A 98 10.27 0.72 -16.48
C LYS A 98 10.76 -0.62 -15.95
N ASP A 99 10.34 -1.70 -16.62
CA ASP A 99 10.84 -3.05 -16.38
C ASP A 99 10.80 -3.49 -14.90
N LEU A 100 9.64 -3.40 -14.25
CA LEU A 100 9.46 -3.80 -12.85
C LEU A 100 9.99 -5.21 -12.56
N ASN A 101 9.79 -6.14 -13.48
CA ASN A 101 10.26 -7.53 -13.38
C ASN A 101 11.79 -7.70 -13.47
N LYS A 102 12.52 -6.63 -13.75
CA LYS A 102 13.99 -6.57 -13.69
C LYS A 102 14.50 -5.82 -12.46
N ASN A 103 13.61 -5.19 -11.69
CA ASN A 103 13.99 -4.41 -10.51
C ASN A 103 13.97 -5.27 -9.24
N ILE A 104 14.79 -6.32 -9.22
CA ILE A 104 14.86 -7.30 -8.13
C ILE A 104 15.21 -6.63 -6.81
N ASP A 105 16.12 -5.65 -6.80
CA ASP A 105 16.50 -4.91 -5.57
C ASP A 105 15.30 -4.20 -4.94
N LEU A 106 14.46 -3.55 -5.76
CA LEU A 106 13.25 -2.90 -5.26
C LEU A 106 12.28 -3.90 -4.63
N PHE A 107 12.06 -5.05 -5.30
CA PHE A 107 11.15 -6.07 -4.77
C PHE A 107 11.71 -6.78 -3.54
N ALA A 108 13.02 -6.99 -3.45
CA ALA A 108 13.66 -7.47 -2.22
C ALA A 108 13.39 -6.51 -1.05
N LYS A 109 13.55 -5.20 -1.25
CA LYS A 109 13.22 -4.17 -0.25
C LYS A 109 11.74 -4.14 0.09
N LEU A 110 10.86 -4.25 -0.92
CA LEU A 110 9.39 -4.26 -0.72
C LEU A 110 8.94 -5.44 0.15
N PHE A 111 9.37 -6.65 -0.16
CA PHE A 111 9.01 -7.83 0.63
C PHE A 111 9.60 -7.78 2.04
N LYS A 112 10.83 -7.32 2.20
CA LYS A 112 11.45 -7.11 3.51
C LYS A 112 10.68 -6.09 4.35
N ASN A 113 10.29 -4.97 3.75
CA ASN A 113 9.48 -3.95 4.41
C ASN A 113 8.10 -4.49 4.78
N LEU A 114 7.48 -5.26 3.89
CA LEU A 114 6.17 -5.87 4.12
C LEU A 114 6.22 -6.85 5.29
N ASP A 115 7.21 -7.73 5.35
CA ASP A 115 7.39 -8.66 6.48
C ASP A 115 7.64 -7.90 7.80
N TYR A 116 8.43 -6.83 7.76
CA TYR A 116 8.64 -5.98 8.93
C TYR A 116 7.33 -5.34 9.43
N LEU A 117 6.47 -4.88 8.51
CA LEU A 117 5.15 -4.34 8.85
C LEU A 117 4.22 -5.43 9.41
N HIS A 118 4.18 -6.59 8.78
CA HIS A 118 3.38 -7.72 9.24
C HIS A 118 3.78 -8.20 10.63
N ASN A 119 5.08 -8.17 10.98
CA ASN A 119 5.57 -8.48 12.32
C ASN A 119 5.18 -7.44 13.38
N LYS A 120 4.67 -6.27 12.95
CA LYS A 120 4.09 -5.23 13.81
C LYS A 120 2.57 -5.18 13.75
N ASP A 121 1.94 -6.22 13.23
CA ASP A 121 0.48 -6.31 13.01
C ASP A 121 -0.08 -5.15 12.17
N ILE A 122 0.71 -4.67 11.21
CA ILE A 122 0.29 -3.70 10.21
C ILE A 122 0.00 -4.44 8.90
N ILE A 123 -1.19 -4.23 8.34
CA ILE A 123 -1.65 -4.83 7.09
C ILE A 123 -1.89 -3.70 6.09
N ILE A 124 -1.28 -3.78 4.91
CA ILE A 124 -1.43 -2.74 3.89
C ILE A 124 -2.86 -2.74 3.33
N GLY A 125 -3.41 -3.90 3.00
CA GLY A 125 -4.78 -4.11 2.54
C GLY A 125 -5.06 -3.64 1.10
N ASP A 126 -4.44 -2.56 0.64
CA ASP A 126 -4.62 -1.99 -0.69
C ASP A 126 -3.27 -1.83 -1.42
N VAL A 127 -2.57 -2.96 -1.59
CA VAL A 127 -1.30 -2.99 -2.35
C VAL A 127 -1.59 -2.79 -3.83
N LYS A 128 -1.22 -1.63 -4.36
CA LYS A 128 -1.36 -1.27 -5.78
C LYS A 128 -0.31 -0.26 -6.21
N ASN A 129 -0.09 -0.15 -7.51
CA ASN A 129 0.94 0.71 -8.10
C ASN A 129 0.94 2.15 -7.57
N LYS A 130 -0.25 2.72 -7.39
CA LYS A 130 -0.42 4.11 -6.94
C LYS A 130 -0.11 4.32 -5.46
N ASN A 131 -0.12 3.24 -4.67
CA ASN A 131 0.08 3.27 -3.22
C ASN A 131 1.52 2.91 -2.82
N ILE A 132 2.43 2.82 -3.80
CA ILE A 132 3.86 2.61 -3.56
C ILE A 132 4.63 3.71 -4.27
N LEU A 133 5.35 4.51 -3.49
CA LEU A 133 6.32 5.47 -3.99
C LEU A 133 7.72 4.85 -3.95
N VAL A 134 8.56 5.27 -4.89
CA VAL A 134 9.98 4.88 -4.94
C VAL A 134 10.81 6.13 -5.02
N ASP A 135 11.71 6.32 -4.06
CA ASP A 135 12.60 7.48 -4.01
C ASP A 135 13.80 7.32 -4.98
N ASN A 136 14.62 8.37 -5.09
CA ASN A 136 15.78 8.39 -5.97
C ASN A 136 16.87 7.36 -5.60
N ASN A 137 16.80 6.78 -4.38
CA ASN A 137 17.72 5.74 -3.91
C ASN A 137 17.12 4.34 -4.04
N ASN A 138 16.04 4.19 -4.83
CA ASN A 138 15.32 2.94 -5.01
C ASN A 138 14.75 2.38 -3.70
N ASN A 139 14.34 3.26 -2.75
CA ASN A 139 13.68 2.84 -1.53
C ASN A 139 12.16 2.97 -1.67
N PRO A 140 11.43 1.89 -1.43
CA PRO A 140 9.97 1.91 -1.50
C PRO A 140 9.34 2.48 -0.23
N ILE A 141 8.26 3.27 -0.41
CA ILE A 141 7.46 3.88 0.65
C ILE A 141 6.00 3.57 0.38
N PHE A 142 5.33 2.90 1.30
CA PHE A 142 3.89 2.68 1.22
C PHE A 142 3.13 3.95 1.62
N VAL A 143 2.18 4.35 0.80
CA VAL A 143 1.29 5.50 1.08
C VAL A 143 -0.13 5.02 1.33
N ASP A 144 -1.04 5.96 1.61
CA ASP A 144 -2.45 5.66 1.91
C ASP A 144 -2.66 4.98 3.27
N VAL A 145 -1.93 5.46 4.27
CA VAL A 145 -1.87 4.89 5.63
C VAL A 145 -3.23 4.81 6.33
N ASP A 146 -4.15 5.69 6.02
CA ASP A 146 -5.51 5.69 6.59
C ASP A 146 -6.36 4.49 6.14
N SER A 147 -5.98 3.84 5.04
CA SER A 147 -6.60 2.59 4.56
C SER A 147 -5.99 1.33 5.17
N MET A 148 -4.79 1.41 5.74
CA MET A 148 -4.08 0.28 6.33
C MET A 148 -4.76 -0.21 7.62
N GLY A 149 -4.55 -1.48 7.96
CA GLY A 149 -4.90 -2.04 9.27
C GLY A 149 -3.75 -1.94 10.25
N ILE A 150 -4.06 -1.69 11.52
CA ILE A 150 -3.08 -1.67 12.60
C ILE A 150 -3.73 -2.16 13.90
N ASN A 151 -3.14 -3.14 14.56
CA ASN A 151 -3.63 -3.71 15.81
C ASN A 151 -5.13 -4.10 15.69
N LYS A 152 -5.98 -3.55 16.56
CA LYS A 152 -7.43 -3.79 16.56
C LYS A 152 -8.21 -3.03 15.50
N PHE A 153 -7.57 -2.12 14.77
CA PHE A 153 -8.22 -1.32 13.75
C PHE A 153 -8.01 -1.99 12.37
N PRO A 154 -9.07 -2.52 11.75
CA PRO A 154 -8.94 -3.22 10.48
C PRO A 154 -8.62 -2.26 9.33
N GLN A 155 -8.06 -2.82 8.25
CA GLN A 155 -7.92 -2.12 6.97
C GLN A 155 -9.31 -1.86 6.34
N ASP A 156 -9.42 -0.76 5.58
CA ASP A 156 -10.71 -0.28 5.10
C ASP A 156 -11.26 -1.03 3.86
N HIS A 157 -10.43 -1.70 3.03
CA HIS A 157 -10.77 -1.96 1.64
C HIS A 157 -10.75 -3.38 1.11
N ILE A 158 -10.61 -4.39 1.93
CA ILE A 158 -10.54 -5.77 1.41
C ILE A 158 -11.85 -6.26 0.78
N ASP A 159 -13.00 -5.78 1.23
CA ASP A 159 -14.30 -6.21 0.70
C ASP A 159 -14.93 -5.28 -0.34
N ARG A 160 -14.42 -4.06 -0.50
CA ARG A 160 -15.07 -3.01 -1.29
C ARG A 160 -14.18 -2.32 -2.31
N GLY A 161 -13.00 -2.85 -2.59
CA GLY A 161 -12.07 -2.23 -3.55
C GLY A 161 -12.79 -1.83 -4.83
N PRO A 162 -12.67 -0.56 -5.27
CA PRO A 162 -13.08 -0.24 -6.62
C PRO A 162 -12.35 -1.20 -7.53
N ALA A 163 -12.94 -1.58 -8.63
CA ALA A 163 -12.58 -2.63 -9.59
C ALA A 163 -11.09 -2.83 -9.96
N GLY A 164 -10.18 -2.41 -9.10
CA GLY A 164 -8.76 -2.28 -9.39
C GLY A 164 -7.87 -3.38 -8.87
N SER A 165 -7.89 -3.71 -7.60
CA SER A 165 -6.86 -4.61 -7.06
C SER A 165 -7.39 -6.00 -6.66
N VAL A 166 -8.46 -6.08 -5.91
CA VAL A 166 -8.98 -7.37 -5.42
C VAL A 166 -9.98 -8.00 -6.39
N ARG A 167 -10.76 -7.21 -7.13
CA ARG A 167 -11.71 -7.73 -8.14
C ARG A 167 -11.05 -8.32 -9.38
N ARG A 168 -9.75 -8.09 -9.60
CA ARG A 168 -9.01 -8.63 -10.75
C ARG A 168 -8.47 -10.03 -10.54
N ILE A 169 -8.64 -10.60 -9.35
CA ILE A 169 -8.33 -12.00 -9.09
C ILE A 169 -9.65 -12.77 -9.00
N PRO A 170 -10.12 -13.46 -10.04
CA PRO A 170 -11.37 -14.18 -10.03
C PRO A 170 -11.35 -15.23 -8.94
N ASN A 171 -12.47 -15.44 -8.29
CA ASN A 171 -12.63 -16.39 -7.19
C ASN A 171 -11.83 -16.08 -5.92
N ILE A 172 -11.11 -14.98 -5.84
CA ILE A 172 -10.52 -14.53 -4.59
C ILE A 172 -11.58 -14.39 -3.50
N ASN A 173 -12.73 -13.79 -3.78
CA ASN A 173 -13.80 -13.63 -2.79
C ASN A 173 -14.32 -14.94 -2.17
N LYS A 174 -14.24 -16.08 -2.87
CA LYS A 174 -14.61 -17.39 -2.31
C LYS A 174 -13.48 -18.03 -1.51
N LYS A 175 -12.22 -17.83 -1.91
CA LYS A 175 -11.03 -18.37 -1.22
C LYS A 175 -10.58 -17.50 -0.02
N PHE A 176 -10.79 -16.20 -0.06
CA PHE A 176 -10.30 -15.27 0.96
C PHE A 176 -11.02 -15.29 2.30
N LYS A 177 -12.16 -15.91 2.43
CA LYS A 177 -12.77 -16.13 3.76
C LYS A 177 -11.89 -16.96 4.71
N SER A 178 -10.81 -17.56 4.20
CA SER A 178 -9.89 -18.40 4.96
C SER A 178 -8.41 -17.95 4.86
N LEU A 179 -8.10 -16.88 4.12
CA LEU A 179 -6.73 -16.40 3.96
C LEU A 179 -6.43 -15.28 4.97
N ASP A 180 -5.26 -15.37 5.56
CA ASP A 180 -4.67 -14.27 6.31
C ASP A 180 -4.44 -13.07 5.36
N TYR A 181 -4.85 -11.89 5.77
CA TYR A 181 -4.64 -10.64 5.04
C TYR A 181 -3.16 -10.34 4.77
N LYS A 182 -2.26 -10.82 5.61
CA LYS A 182 -0.80 -10.76 5.40
C LYS A 182 -0.37 -11.46 4.11
N SER A 183 -1.00 -12.61 3.82
CA SER A 183 -0.72 -13.35 2.59
C SER A 183 -1.34 -12.71 1.36
N LEU A 184 -2.48 -12.02 1.53
CA LEU A 184 -3.04 -11.21 0.47
C LEU A 184 -2.10 -10.08 0.06
N ASP A 185 -1.55 -9.35 1.02
CA ASP A 185 -0.56 -8.30 0.75
C ASP A 185 0.63 -8.84 -0.03
N LYS A 186 1.17 -10.01 0.35
CA LYS A 186 2.27 -10.68 -0.35
C LYS A 186 1.90 -11.06 -1.79
N LEU A 187 0.71 -11.63 -1.99
CA LEU A 187 0.23 -11.98 -3.31
C LEU A 187 0.05 -10.74 -4.20
N LEU A 188 -0.54 -9.68 -3.67
CA LEU A 188 -0.74 -8.44 -4.41
C LEU A 188 0.61 -7.79 -4.77
N LEU A 189 1.59 -7.81 -3.86
CA LEU A 189 2.92 -7.31 -4.13
C LEU A 189 3.64 -8.13 -5.22
N LEU A 190 3.54 -9.47 -5.17
CA LEU A 190 4.07 -10.33 -6.21
C LEU A 190 3.42 -10.06 -7.58
N SER A 191 2.14 -9.71 -7.60
CA SER A 191 1.45 -9.37 -8.83
C SER A 191 1.95 -8.10 -9.50
N LEU A 192 2.47 -7.14 -8.72
CA LEU A 192 3.10 -5.94 -9.27
C LEU A 192 4.41 -6.29 -9.97
N PHE A 193 5.19 -7.21 -9.39
CA PHE A 193 6.45 -7.67 -10.00
C PHE A 193 6.24 -8.27 -11.40
N VAL A 194 5.15 -9.00 -11.61
CA VAL A 194 4.84 -9.63 -12.90
C VAL A 194 3.90 -8.84 -13.81
N GLU A 195 3.63 -7.59 -13.49
CA GLU A 195 2.86 -6.62 -14.31
C GLU A 195 1.46 -7.04 -14.78
N LYS A 196 0.64 -7.54 -14.04
CA LYS A 196 -0.82 -7.76 -14.18
C LYS A 196 -1.23 -9.12 -13.64
N LEU A 197 -2.04 -9.10 -12.62
CA LEU A 197 -2.94 -10.21 -12.34
C LEU A 197 -3.97 -10.24 -13.48
N ALA A 198 -3.83 -11.21 -14.34
CA ALA A 198 -4.93 -11.58 -15.21
C ALA A 198 -5.96 -12.37 -14.40
N ASP A 199 -7.17 -12.45 -14.90
CA ASP A 199 -8.27 -13.21 -14.31
C ASP A 199 -7.97 -14.71 -14.16
N ASN A 200 -6.83 -15.16 -14.64
CA ASN A 200 -6.31 -16.50 -14.59
C ASN A 200 -4.90 -16.46 -13.97
N LYS A 201 -4.53 -17.46 -13.16
CA LYS A 201 -3.19 -17.63 -12.59
C LYS A 201 -2.13 -17.91 -13.66
N GLU A 202 -2.50 -18.52 -14.76
CA GLU A 202 -1.60 -18.96 -15.83
C GLU A 202 -0.79 -17.82 -16.47
N PRO A 203 -1.35 -16.65 -16.82
CA PRO A 203 -0.54 -15.55 -17.33
C PRO A 203 0.47 -15.00 -16.32
N MET A 204 0.16 -15.05 -15.02
CA MET A 204 1.08 -14.63 -13.96
C MET A 204 2.27 -15.60 -13.88
N VAL A 205 2.01 -16.89 -13.94
CA VAL A 205 3.03 -17.93 -13.92
C VAL A 205 3.91 -17.85 -15.16
N ASN A 206 3.33 -17.69 -16.35
CA ASN A 206 4.09 -17.52 -17.58
C ASN A 206 5.04 -16.31 -17.52
N LYS A 207 4.63 -15.22 -16.88
CA LYS A 207 5.51 -14.05 -16.68
C LYS A 207 6.63 -14.31 -15.69
N ILE A 208 6.38 -15.05 -14.62
CA ILE A 208 7.45 -15.48 -13.70
C ILE A 208 8.46 -16.31 -14.44
N TYR A 209 8.03 -17.29 -15.24
CA TYR A 209 8.95 -18.12 -16.01
C TYR A 209 9.74 -17.34 -17.07
N ASN A 210 9.18 -16.27 -17.62
CA ASN A 210 9.85 -15.37 -18.58
C ASN A 210 10.65 -14.23 -17.90
N SER A 211 10.65 -14.14 -16.57
CA SER A 211 11.44 -13.15 -15.84
C SER A 211 12.94 -13.51 -15.80
N SER A 212 13.75 -12.57 -15.31
CA SER A 212 15.20 -12.77 -15.09
C SER A 212 15.53 -13.59 -13.85
N LEU A 213 14.54 -14.06 -13.09
CA LEU A 213 14.74 -14.85 -11.88
C LEU A 213 15.39 -16.22 -12.18
N SER A 214 16.08 -16.75 -11.20
CA SER A 214 16.62 -18.12 -11.27
C SER A 214 15.50 -19.17 -11.39
N LYS A 215 15.88 -20.37 -11.85
CA LYS A 215 14.93 -21.48 -11.93
C LYS A 215 14.32 -21.81 -10.58
N GLU A 216 15.13 -21.83 -9.53
CA GLU A 216 14.71 -22.10 -8.15
C GLU A 216 13.69 -21.08 -7.65
N ALA A 217 13.93 -19.78 -7.83
CA ALA A 217 13.00 -18.74 -7.45
C ALA A 217 11.67 -18.85 -8.22
N LYS A 218 11.71 -19.19 -9.51
CA LYS A 218 10.51 -19.42 -10.33
C LYS A 218 9.66 -20.58 -9.81
N GLU A 219 10.31 -21.69 -9.43
CA GLU A 219 9.64 -22.87 -8.87
C GLU A 219 8.97 -22.54 -7.52
N ILE A 220 9.67 -21.83 -6.63
CA ILE A 220 9.12 -21.39 -5.35
C ILE A 220 7.90 -20.45 -5.52
N MET A 221 8.01 -19.49 -6.44
CA MET A 221 6.91 -18.58 -6.73
C MET A 221 5.71 -19.29 -7.38
N HIS A 222 5.96 -20.26 -8.23
CA HIS A 222 4.92 -21.11 -8.80
C HIS A 222 4.19 -21.87 -7.69
N GLU A 223 4.91 -22.49 -6.77
CA GLU A 223 4.33 -23.18 -5.62
C GLU A 223 3.50 -22.21 -4.76
N TYR A 224 4.01 -21.01 -4.48
CA TYR A 224 3.27 -19.99 -3.73
C TYR A 224 1.93 -19.63 -4.39
N ILE A 225 1.90 -19.44 -5.71
CA ILE A 225 0.70 -19.04 -6.46
C ILE A 225 -0.34 -20.17 -6.55
N TYR A 226 0.11 -21.41 -6.74
CA TYR A 226 -0.79 -22.56 -6.94
C TYR A 226 -1.16 -23.30 -5.66
N SER A 227 -0.43 -23.10 -4.55
CA SER A 227 -0.82 -23.72 -3.29
C SER A 227 -2.24 -23.30 -2.90
N ASP A 228 -3.06 -24.24 -2.50
CA ASP A 228 -4.47 -23.97 -2.13
C ASP A 228 -4.62 -23.08 -0.90
N LYS A 229 -3.56 -22.92 -0.14
CA LYS A 229 -3.50 -22.13 1.09
C LYS A 229 -2.47 -20.98 1.04
N PHE A 230 -1.92 -20.67 -0.15
CA PHE A 230 -0.77 -19.76 -0.25
C PHE A 230 0.22 -20.12 0.86
N ASN A 231 1.08 -21.08 0.63
CA ASN A 231 1.92 -21.69 1.67
C ASN A 231 2.69 -20.59 2.45
N TYR A 232 2.20 -20.27 3.64
CA TYR A 232 2.70 -19.20 4.52
C TYR A 232 4.16 -19.41 4.93
N ASN A 233 4.67 -20.64 4.78
CA ASN A 233 6.04 -20.98 5.09
C ASN A 233 7.02 -20.54 3.99
N ILE A 234 6.53 -20.08 2.84
CA ILE A 234 7.40 -19.55 1.78
C ILE A 234 7.77 -18.11 2.13
N ASP A 235 9.05 -17.91 2.37
CA ASP A 235 9.66 -16.61 2.63
C ASP A 235 10.02 -15.92 1.31
N LEU A 236 9.06 -15.17 0.74
CA LEU A 236 9.30 -14.42 -0.50
C LEU A 236 10.35 -13.32 -0.33
N ALA A 237 10.53 -12.77 0.88
CA ALA A 237 11.59 -11.81 1.12
C ALA A 237 12.97 -12.43 0.95
N ALA A 238 13.17 -13.64 1.52
CA ALA A 238 14.41 -14.39 1.35
C ALA A 238 14.65 -14.77 -0.13
N VAL A 239 13.60 -15.16 -0.88
CA VAL A 239 13.71 -15.46 -2.31
C VAL A 239 14.26 -14.26 -3.09
N PHE A 240 13.65 -13.08 -2.92
CA PHE A 240 14.10 -11.87 -3.62
C PHE A 240 15.47 -11.38 -3.15
N GLU A 241 15.80 -11.52 -1.87
CA GLU A 241 17.12 -11.18 -1.35
C GLU A 241 18.21 -12.06 -1.96
N ASN A 242 17.97 -13.37 -2.08
CA ASN A 242 18.90 -14.30 -2.75
C ASN A 242 19.09 -13.94 -4.23
N GLU A 243 18.02 -13.60 -4.95
CA GLU A 243 18.12 -13.17 -6.34
C GLU A 243 18.88 -11.85 -6.50
N ARG A 244 18.77 -10.93 -5.53
CA ARG A 244 19.51 -9.66 -5.54
C ARG A 244 21.03 -9.85 -5.40
N THR A 245 21.46 -10.87 -4.70
CA THR A 245 22.88 -11.14 -4.40
C THR A 245 23.57 -12.01 -5.42
N ARG A 246 22.85 -12.54 -6.41
CA ARG A 246 23.38 -13.26 -7.57
C ARG A 246 23.85 -12.32 -8.67
#